data_44111536a8d1204b7ac25806f9a261e3
#
_entry.id   44111536a8d1204b7ac25806f9a261e3
#
_cell.length_a   1.000
_cell.length_b   1.000
_cell.length_c   1.000
_cell.angle_alpha   90.00
_cell.angle_beta   90.00
_cell.angle_gamma   90.00
#
_symmetry.space_group_name_H-M   'P 1'
#
loop_
_entity.id
_entity.type
_entity.pdbx_description
1 polymer ?
#
loop_
_entity_poly.entity_id
_entity_poly.type
_entity_poly.pdbx_seq_one_letter_code
_entity_poly.pdbx_strand_id
1 'polypeptide(L)'
;MKKTHDAAMVLIQRMYGERPRFNYYVGTSQGGRDAPTVAQRYPADYDGIAANVPIVNISSLMLAPELICIHEKPLDNWVTPAKVNADQSRGSRVVH
;
A
#
# COMPACT_ATOMS: atom_id res chain seq x y z
N MET A 1 14.39 0.93 6.23
CA MET A 1 14.57 0.65 4.78
C MET A 1 16.02 0.67 4.34
N LYS A 2 16.76 1.80 4.41
CA LYS A 2 18.18 1.85 3.96
C LYS A 2 19.06 0.76 4.61
N LYS A 3 19.05 0.66 5.94
CA LYS A 3 19.84 -0.36 6.68
C LYS A 3 19.50 -1.80 6.27
N THR A 4 18.22 -2.08 6.01
CA THR A 4 17.76 -3.41 5.56
C THR A 4 18.28 -3.72 4.16
N HIS A 5 18.21 -2.75 3.25
CA HIS A 5 18.78 -2.85 1.91
C HIS A 5 20.28 -3.13 1.97
N ASP A 6 21.04 -2.32 2.71
CA ASP A 6 22.48 -2.45 2.81
C ASP A 6 22.91 -3.81 3.40
N ALA A 7 22.19 -4.29 4.42
CA ALA A 7 22.42 -5.63 4.99
C ALA A 7 22.11 -6.74 3.97
N ALA A 8 21.01 -6.63 3.23
CA ALA A 8 20.66 -7.58 2.19
C ALA A 8 21.74 -7.65 1.08
N MET A 9 22.26 -6.50 0.66
CA MET A 9 23.33 -6.43 -0.35
C MET A 9 24.62 -7.13 0.12
N VAL A 10 24.99 -6.97 1.40
CA VAL A 10 26.14 -7.69 1.99
C VAL A 10 25.90 -9.19 2.02
N LEU A 11 24.71 -9.63 2.40
CA LEU A 11 24.36 -11.05 2.43
C LEU A 11 24.38 -11.68 1.04
N ILE A 12 23.79 -11.01 0.05
CA ILE A 12 23.77 -11.46 -1.35
C ILE A 12 25.20 -11.63 -1.86
N GLN A 13 26.06 -10.64 -1.64
CA GLN A 13 27.44 -10.71 -2.07
C GLN A 13 28.23 -11.84 -1.39
N ARG A 14 27.94 -12.13 -0.11
CA ARG A 14 28.57 -13.24 0.61
C ARG A 14 28.08 -14.59 0.11
N MET A 15 26.80 -14.71 -0.23
CA MET A 15 26.20 -15.98 -0.66
C MET A 15 26.52 -16.31 -2.11
N TYR A 16 26.52 -15.33 -3.00
CA TYR A 16 26.65 -15.53 -4.46
C TYR A 16 28.00 -15.08 -5.01
N GLY A 17 28.85 -14.42 -4.23
CA GLY A 17 30.16 -13.94 -4.65
C GLY A 17 30.13 -12.66 -5.51
N GLU A 18 28.94 -12.21 -5.91
CA GLU A 18 28.75 -11.02 -6.76
C GLU A 18 27.53 -10.20 -6.31
N ARG A 19 27.49 -8.95 -6.77
CA ARG A 19 26.33 -8.08 -6.52
C ARG A 19 25.25 -8.34 -7.54
N PRO A 20 23.95 -8.11 -7.20
CA PRO A 20 22.88 -8.22 -8.17
C PRO A 20 23.08 -7.21 -9.29
N ARG A 21 22.77 -7.62 -10.51
CA ARG A 21 22.89 -6.77 -11.69
C ARG A 21 21.86 -5.65 -11.70
N PHE A 22 20.67 -5.92 -11.16
CA PHE A 22 19.58 -4.96 -11.04
C PHE A 22 18.91 -5.08 -9.66
N ASN A 23 18.44 -3.96 -9.16
CA ASN A 23 17.80 -3.83 -7.87
C ASN A 23 16.46 -3.12 -8.03
N TYR A 24 15.37 -3.79 -7.67
CA TYR A 24 14.02 -3.22 -7.77
C TYR A 24 13.35 -3.13 -6.41
N TYR A 25 12.65 -2.03 -6.18
CA TYR A 25 11.76 -1.90 -5.05
C TYR A 25 10.31 -2.08 -5.53
N VAL A 26 9.60 -3.02 -4.94
CA VAL A 26 8.17 -3.24 -5.22
C VAL A 26 7.42 -3.14 -3.90
N GLY A 27 6.49 -2.21 -3.79
CA GLY A 27 5.73 -1.97 -2.57
C GLY A 27 4.25 -1.79 -2.82
N THR A 28 3.42 -2.41 -1.98
CA THR A 28 1.96 -2.30 -2.03
C THR A 28 1.43 -1.76 -0.71
N SER A 29 0.39 -0.91 -0.76
CA SER A 29 -0.24 -0.30 0.41
C SER A 29 0.78 0.51 1.24
N GLN A 30 1.14 0.08 2.45
CA GLN A 30 2.20 0.69 3.27
C GLN A 30 3.55 0.72 2.51
N GLY A 31 3.93 -0.39 1.85
CA GLY A 31 5.12 -0.43 1.00
C GLY A 31 4.99 0.48 -0.23
N GLY A 32 3.78 0.66 -0.76
CA GLY A 32 3.48 1.63 -1.81
C GLY A 32 3.70 3.08 -1.35
N ARG A 33 3.42 3.39 -0.09
CA ARG A 33 3.75 4.69 0.53
C ARG A 33 5.26 4.88 0.68
N ASP A 34 5.95 3.82 1.02
CA ASP A 34 7.40 3.87 1.20
C ASP A 34 8.16 4.04 -0.13
N ALA A 35 7.59 3.59 -1.24
CA ALA A 35 8.19 3.64 -2.57
C ALA A 35 8.59 5.06 -3.02
N PRO A 36 7.73 6.11 -2.94
CA PRO A 36 8.14 7.48 -3.23
C PRO A 36 9.25 7.99 -2.31
N THR A 37 9.24 7.60 -1.04
CA THR A 37 10.29 7.95 -0.08
C THR A 37 11.63 7.33 -0.47
N VAL A 38 11.61 6.07 -0.91
CA VAL A 38 12.80 5.37 -1.41
C VAL A 38 13.32 6.04 -2.68
N ALA A 39 12.44 6.37 -3.63
CA ALA A 39 12.78 7.06 -4.87
C ALA A 39 13.45 8.42 -4.61
N GLN A 40 12.91 9.17 -3.65
CA GLN A 40 13.41 10.50 -3.33
C GLN A 40 14.72 10.49 -2.55
N ARG A 41 14.84 9.59 -1.56
CA ARG A 41 15.96 9.59 -0.62
C ARG A 41 17.13 8.71 -1.05
N TYR A 42 16.87 7.65 -1.79
CA TYR A 42 17.85 6.63 -2.14
C TYR A 42 17.78 6.22 -3.62
N PRO A 43 17.79 7.19 -4.55
CA PRO A 43 17.64 6.89 -5.99
C PRO A 43 18.76 6.01 -6.54
N ALA A 44 19.95 6.09 -5.92
CA ALA A 44 21.10 5.28 -6.37
C ALA A 44 21.08 3.82 -5.91
N ASP A 45 20.18 3.46 -4.99
CA ASP A 45 20.12 2.10 -4.44
C ASP A 45 19.25 1.16 -5.29
N TYR A 46 18.44 1.71 -6.19
CA TYR A 46 17.46 0.94 -6.96
C TYR A 46 17.43 1.36 -8.42
N ASP A 47 17.36 0.38 -9.32
CA ASP A 47 17.25 0.58 -10.76
C ASP A 47 15.81 0.83 -11.21
N GLY A 48 14.84 0.43 -10.39
CA GLY A 48 13.42 0.67 -10.66
C GLY A 48 12.58 0.55 -9.39
N ILE A 49 11.47 1.29 -9.37
CA ILE A 49 10.55 1.34 -8.24
C ILE A 49 9.13 1.21 -8.74
N ALA A 50 8.41 0.20 -8.23
CA ALA A 50 7.00 -0.01 -8.48
C ALA A 50 6.19 0.26 -7.19
N ALA A 51 5.38 1.31 -7.20
CA ALA A 51 4.47 1.66 -6.13
C ALA A 51 3.05 1.24 -6.50
N ASN A 52 2.53 0.23 -5.84
CA ASN A 52 1.16 -0.23 -6.04
C ASN A 52 0.28 0.26 -4.88
N VAL A 53 -0.86 0.86 -5.21
CA VAL A 53 -1.80 1.44 -4.23
C VAL A 53 -1.07 2.33 -3.20
N PRO A 54 -0.34 3.38 -3.64
CA PRO A 54 0.44 4.22 -2.72
C PRO A 54 -0.48 5.07 -1.86
N ILE A 55 -0.23 5.07 -0.55
CA ILE A 55 -0.88 5.99 0.39
C ILE A 55 -0.09 7.29 0.38
N VAL A 56 -0.54 8.27 -0.40
CA VAL A 56 0.15 9.56 -0.55
C VAL A 56 -0.28 10.61 0.49
N ASN A 57 -1.50 10.51 1.01
CA ASN A 57 -2.03 11.42 2.03
C ASN A 57 -2.55 10.63 3.23
N ILE A 58 -1.66 10.38 4.19
CA ILE A 58 -1.98 9.60 5.39
C ILE A 58 -2.95 10.34 6.32
N SER A 59 -2.89 11.66 6.37
CA SER A 59 -3.77 12.47 7.23
C SER A 59 -5.23 12.31 6.81
N SER A 60 -5.53 12.45 5.53
CA SER A 60 -6.89 12.23 5.00
C SER A 60 -7.33 10.78 5.17
N LEU A 61 -6.43 9.82 4.99
CA LEU A 61 -6.74 8.40 5.18
C LEU A 61 -7.09 8.09 6.65
N MET A 62 -6.41 8.71 7.61
CA MET A 62 -6.71 8.51 9.03
C MET A 62 -7.99 9.20 9.49
N LEU A 63 -8.36 10.33 8.86
CA LEU A 63 -9.60 11.04 9.17
C LEU A 63 -10.85 10.35 8.61
N ALA A 64 -10.75 9.64 7.49
CA ALA A 64 -11.88 8.99 6.86
C ALA A 64 -12.59 7.97 7.77
N PRO A 65 -11.91 7.04 8.46
CA PRO A 65 -12.55 6.12 9.40
C PRO A 65 -13.24 6.84 10.55
N GLU A 66 -12.65 7.91 11.05
CA GLU A 66 -13.24 8.71 12.15
C GLU A 66 -14.55 9.38 11.71
N LEU A 67 -14.56 9.98 10.52
CA LEU A 67 -15.77 10.58 9.97
C LEU A 67 -16.86 9.53 9.71
N ILE A 68 -16.51 8.36 9.20
CA ILE A 68 -17.44 7.23 9.03
C ILE A 68 -18.01 6.83 10.39
N CYS A 69 -17.17 6.65 11.41
CA CYS A 69 -17.59 6.32 12.77
C CYS A 69 -18.57 7.34 13.35
N ILE A 70 -18.35 8.63 13.13
CA ILE A 70 -19.25 9.69 13.59
C ILE A 70 -20.61 9.59 12.91
N HIS A 71 -20.64 9.31 11.61
CA HIS A 71 -21.87 9.15 10.85
C HIS A 71 -22.64 7.87 11.19
N GLU A 72 -21.94 6.82 11.57
CA GLU A 72 -22.54 5.53 11.92
C GLU A 72 -22.99 5.43 13.38
N LYS A 73 -22.51 6.34 14.25
CA LYS A 73 -22.85 6.34 15.70
C LYS A 73 -24.34 6.31 16.02
N PRO A 74 -25.24 6.99 15.31
CA PRO A 74 -26.64 6.63 15.39
C PRO A 74 -26.82 5.26 14.69
N LEU A 75 -27.17 4.22 15.45
CA LEU A 75 -27.37 2.85 14.93
C LEU A 75 -28.31 2.77 13.72
N ASP A 76 -29.21 3.75 13.58
CA ASP A 76 -30.11 3.89 12.44
C ASP A 76 -29.37 4.15 11.11
N ASN A 77 -28.17 4.71 11.16
CA ASN A 77 -27.33 4.96 9.98
C ASN A 77 -26.45 3.78 9.62
N TRP A 78 -26.43 2.74 10.42
CA TRP A 78 -25.59 1.59 10.17
C TRP A 78 -26.05 0.79 8.95
N VAL A 79 -25.09 0.44 8.10
CA VAL A 79 -25.34 -0.40 6.93
C VAL A 79 -25.42 -1.87 7.38
N THR A 80 -26.64 -2.40 7.48
CA THR A 80 -26.86 -3.78 7.89
C THR A 80 -26.42 -4.78 6.79
N PRO A 81 -26.09 -6.03 7.14
CA PRO A 81 -25.77 -7.07 6.15
C PRO A 81 -26.83 -7.23 5.05
N ALA A 82 -28.11 -7.04 5.39
CA ALA A 82 -29.19 -7.08 4.41
C ALA A 82 -29.10 -5.95 3.38
N LYS A 83 -28.72 -4.73 3.80
CA LYS A 83 -28.50 -3.60 2.88
C LYS A 83 -27.29 -3.85 1.97
N VAL A 84 -26.19 -4.39 2.51
CA VAL A 84 -24.99 -4.74 1.74
C VAL A 84 -25.33 -5.78 0.67
N ASN A 85 -26.04 -6.85 1.03
CA ASN A 85 -26.42 -7.90 0.11
C ASN A 85 -27.38 -7.39 -1.00
N ALA A 86 -28.30 -6.49 -0.67
CA ALA A 86 -29.20 -5.88 -1.64
C ALA A 86 -28.44 -5.01 -2.66
N ASP A 87 -27.41 -4.30 -2.23
CA ASP A 87 -26.60 -3.46 -3.12
C ASP A 87 -25.69 -4.31 -4.02
N GLN A 88 -25.07 -5.35 -3.49
CA GLN A 88 -24.29 -6.31 -4.29
C GLN A 88 -25.13 -7.00 -5.35
N SER A 89 -26.38 -7.37 -5.04
CA SER A 89 -27.28 -7.99 -6.01
C SER A 89 -27.71 -7.03 -7.13
N ARG A 90 -27.76 -5.73 -6.86
CA ARG A 90 -27.99 -4.68 -7.89
C ARG A 90 -26.76 -4.48 -8.76
N GLY A 91 -25.56 -4.44 -8.17
CA GLY A 91 -24.30 -4.28 -8.91
C GLY A 91 -24.07 -5.41 -9.91
N SER A 92 -24.38 -6.65 -9.56
CA SER A 92 -24.26 -7.81 -10.46
C SER A 92 -25.24 -7.80 -11.65
N ARG A 93 -26.33 -7.02 -11.59
CA ARG A 93 -27.28 -6.85 -12.71
C ARG A 93 -26.84 -5.80 -13.74
N VAL A 94 -25.88 -4.95 -13.41
CA VAL A 94 -25.41 -3.85 -14.29
C VAL A 94 -24.25 -4.29 -15.17
N VAL A 95 -23.66 -5.45 -14.94
CA VAL A 95 -22.45 -5.96 -15.64
C VAL A 95 -22.80 -6.98 -16.73
N HIS A 96 -24.09 -7.16 -17.07
CA HIS A 96 -24.52 -8.03 -18.18
C HIS A 96 -25.11 -7.23 -19.32
#